data_25a2d0f2a7b44ceb79f9152780b0f38c
#
_entry.id   25a2d0f2a7b44ceb79f9152780b0f38c
#
_cell.length_a   1.000
_cell.length_b   1.000
_cell.length_c   1.000
_cell.angle_alpha   90.00
_cell.angle_beta   90.00
_cell.angle_gamma   90.00
#
_symmetry.space_group_name_H-M   'P 1'
#
loop_
_entity.id
_entity.type
_entity.pdbx_description
1 polymer ?
#
loop_
_entity_poly.entity_id
_entity_poly.type
_entity_poly.pdbx_seq_one_letter_code
_entity_poly.pdbx_strand_id
1 'polypeptide(L)'
;VHMLSTSALNAFLKTLEEPPPYAIFILATTEKHKILPTILSRCQIFDFKRITNNDTTEHLQEICDKEKIQAEKAALHVIAQKSEGCMRDALSILDKIVSFSNGELTYSNTLEHLNILDEDYYFKMLDCMQQQQLSDAMLLYDEINRKGFEGDTLLEGYSEFIRNLLVSKDAKAAILLEVADDFKQKYLQAAQQISTG
;
A
#
# COMPACT_ATOMS: atom_id res chain seq x y z
N VAL A 1 12.30 10.94 -17.58
CA VAL A 1 12.97 10.88 -18.93
C VAL A 1 11.99 10.39 -20.00
N HIS A 2 11.14 9.39 -19.70
CA HIS A 2 10.15 8.86 -20.67
C HIS A 2 9.13 9.89 -21.18
N MET A 3 9.04 11.08 -20.56
CA MET A 3 8.20 12.21 -21.01
C MET A 3 8.88 13.08 -22.09
N LEU A 4 10.15 12.84 -22.39
CA LEU A 4 10.85 13.56 -23.45
C LEU A 4 10.42 13.03 -24.82
N SER A 5 10.34 13.93 -25.81
CA SER A 5 10.07 13.52 -27.19
C SER A 5 11.23 12.68 -27.76
N THR A 6 10.93 11.81 -28.72
CA THR A 6 11.95 10.98 -29.38
C THR A 6 13.04 11.86 -30.03
N SER A 7 12.67 13.02 -30.58
CA SER A 7 13.62 13.97 -31.15
C SER A 7 14.58 14.56 -30.11
N ALA A 8 14.06 14.89 -28.91
CA ALA A 8 14.88 15.39 -27.81
C ALA A 8 15.83 14.30 -27.28
N LEU A 9 15.34 13.06 -27.16
CA LEU A 9 16.17 11.91 -26.76
C LEU A 9 17.29 11.64 -27.80
N ASN A 10 16.98 11.71 -29.09
CA ASN A 10 18.00 11.54 -30.15
C ASN A 10 19.05 12.67 -30.17
N ALA A 11 18.64 13.93 -29.93
CA ALA A 11 19.57 15.03 -29.79
C ALA A 11 20.54 14.86 -28.61
N PHE A 12 20.09 14.18 -27.56
CA PHE A 12 20.89 13.92 -26.36
C PHE A 12 21.92 12.78 -26.53
N LEU A 13 21.74 11.90 -27.54
CA LEU A 13 22.63 10.75 -27.77
C LEU A 13 24.09 11.15 -27.91
N LYS A 14 24.38 12.21 -28.67
CA LYS A 14 25.77 12.69 -28.89
C LYS A 14 26.42 13.09 -27.56
N THR A 15 25.68 13.73 -26.69
CA THR A 15 26.19 14.15 -25.38
C THR A 15 26.39 12.97 -24.43
N LEU A 16 25.61 11.90 -24.59
CA LEU A 16 25.78 10.66 -23.79
C LEU A 16 26.98 9.84 -24.29
N GLU A 17 27.33 9.92 -25.59
CA GLU A 17 28.50 9.24 -26.15
C GLU A 17 29.81 9.91 -25.71
N GLU A 18 29.84 11.23 -25.71
CA GLU A 18 31.00 12.04 -25.34
C GLU A 18 30.62 13.06 -24.26
N PRO A 19 30.39 12.60 -23.02
CA PRO A 19 30.00 13.51 -21.96
C PRO A 19 31.17 14.44 -21.58
N PRO A 20 30.88 15.71 -21.26
CA PRO A 20 31.91 16.60 -20.72
C PRO A 20 32.47 16.02 -19.41
N PRO A 21 33.80 16.13 -19.15
CA PRO A 21 34.44 15.45 -18.01
C PRO A 21 33.96 15.94 -16.64
N TYR A 22 33.24 17.06 -16.59
CA TYR A 22 32.67 17.65 -15.39
C TYR A 22 31.17 17.37 -15.24
N ALA A 23 30.53 16.59 -16.14
CA ALA A 23 29.10 16.36 -16.15
C ALA A 23 28.77 14.87 -15.94
N ILE A 24 27.85 14.62 -15.03
CA ILE A 24 27.25 13.30 -14.80
C ILE A 24 25.76 13.42 -15.14
N PHE A 25 25.27 12.52 -15.99
CA PHE A 25 23.86 12.47 -16.37
C PHE A 25 23.14 11.37 -15.60
N ILE A 26 22.11 11.73 -14.85
CA ILE A 26 21.24 10.79 -14.14
C ILE A 26 19.86 10.81 -14.79
N LEU A 27 19.49 9.69 -15.40
CA LEU A 27 18.21 9.51 -16.08
C LEU A 27 17.28 8.66 -15.19
N ALA A 28 16.28 9.31 -14.57
CA ALA A 28 15.32 8.62 -13.74
C ALA A 28 14.00 8.38 -14.51
N THR A 29 13.47 7.16 -14.39
CA THR A 29 12.19 6.78 -14.99
C THR A 29 11.54 5.62 -14.22
N THR A 30 10.23 5.58 -14.17
CA THR A 30 9.45 4.42 -13.72
C THR A 30 9.16 3.44 -14.86
N GLU A 31 9.39 3.85 -16.12
CA GLU A 31 9.03 3.11 -17.33
C GLU A 31 10.23 2.87 -18.21
N LYS A 32 11.11 1.99 -17.76
CA LYS A 32 12.35 1.62 -18.49
C LYS A 32 12.08 1.16 -19.94
N HIS A 33 10.97 0.46 -20.17
CA HIS A 33 10.59 -0.08 -21.47
C HIS A 33 10.26 1.02 -22.51
N LYS A 34 9.96 2.25 -22.04
CA LYS A 34 9.73 3.42 -22.94
C LYS A 34 11.02 4.16 -23.31
N ILE A 35 12.15 3.79 -22.73
CA ILE A 35 13.44 4.41 -23.07
C ILE A 35 14.05 3.69 -24.30
N LEU A 36 14.56 4.49 -25.24
CA LEU A 36 15.17 3.94 -26.44
C LEU A 36 16.36 3.02 -26.10
N PRO A 37 16.47 1.84 -26.74
CA PRO A 37 17.59 0.92 -26.53
C PRO A 37 18.96 1.57 -26.77
N THR A 38 19.02 2.54 -27.69
CA THR A 38 20.23 3.32 -28.00
C THR A 38 20.71 4.17 -26.80
N ILE A 39 19.81 4.62 -25.93
CA ILE A 39 20.16 5.33 -24.70
C ILE A 39 20.54 4.33 -23.60
N LEU A 40 19.76 3.26 -23.44
CA LEU A 40 20.04 2.23 -22.44
C LEU A 40 21.43 1.60 -22.61
N SER A 41 21.87 1.40 -23.84
CA SER A 41 23.19 0.83 -24.14
C SER A 41 24.37 1.74 -23.75
N ARG A 42 24.12 3.03 -23.48
CA ARG A 42 25.13 4.03 -23.08
C ARG A 42 25.04 4.44 -21.63
N CYS A 43 24.16 3.81 -20.88
CA CYS A 43 23.92 4.12 -19.47
C CYS A 43 24.19 2.89 -18.61
N GLN A 44 24.72 3.11 -17.41
CA GLN A 44 24.68 2.10 -16.36
C GLN A 44 23.27 2.07 -15.78
N ILE A 45 22.65 0.90 -15.73
CA ILE A 45 21.28 0.74 -15.29
C ILE A 45 21.27 0.28 -13.84
N PHE A 46 20.50 1.00 -13.00
CA PHE A 46 20.22 0.65 -11.61
C PHE A 46 18.71 0.45 -11.46
N ASP A 47 18.30 -0.76 -11.19
CA ASP A 47 16.90 -1.09 -10.96
C ASP A 47 16.57 -0.98 -9.45
N PHE A 48 15.72 -0.02 -9.09
CA PHE A 48 15.22 0.17 -7.73
C PHE A 48 13.89 -0.56 -7.57
N LYS A 49 13.76 -1.32 -6.50
CA LYS A 49 12.51 -1.99 -6.12
C LYS A 49 11.66 -1.05 -5.27
N ARG A 50 10.36 -1.34 -5.19
CA ARG A 50 9.46 -0.70 -4.20
C ARG A 50 9.94 -1.05 -2.79
N ILE A 51 9.79 -0.11 -1.87
CA ILE A 51 10.08 -0.33 -0.45
C ILE A 51 8.98 -1.25 0.10
N THR A 52 9.34 -2.19 0.95
CA THR A 52 8.36 -3.10 1.56
C THR A 52 7.49 -2.36 2.58
N ASN A 53 6.28 -2.87 2.85
CA ASN A 53 5.40 -2.27 3.86
C ASN A 53 6.05 -2.29 5.25
N ASN A 54 6.80 -3.34 5.58
CA ASN A 54 7.51 -3.44 6.85
C ASN A 54 8.61 -2.38 6.96
N ASP A 55 9.49 -2.25 5.96
CA ASP A 55 10.56 -1.25 5.96
C ASP A 55 9.99 0.18 6.01
N THR A 56 8.87 0.42 5.29
CA THR A 56 8.16 1.71 5.34
C THR A 56 7.62 1.98 6.73
N THR A 57 6.97 1.00 7.37
CA THR A 57 6.41 1.12 8.72
C THR A 57 7.50 1.40 9.74
N GLU A 58 8.62 0.68 9.70
CA GLU A 58 9.76 0.89 10.61
C GLU A 58 10.34 2.29 10.44
N HIS A 59 10.52 2.75 9.21
CA HIS A 59 11.03 4.09 8.95
C HIS A 59 10.07 5.20 9.39
N LEU A 60 8.76 5.02 9.18
CA LEU A 60 7.75 5.96 9.70
C LEU A 60 7.77 6.00 11.24
N GLN A 61 7.95 4.85 11.89
CA GLN A 61 8.09 4.78 13.36
C GLN A 61 9.31 5.58 13.83
N GLU A 62 10.47 5.40 13.19
CA GLU A 62 11.68 6.18 13.54
C GLU A 62 11.47 7.68 13.41
N ILE A 63 10.70 8.13 12.41
CA ILE A 63 10.39 9.54 12.22
C ILE A 63 9.45 10.03 13.32
N CYS A 64 8.37 9.27 13.61
CA CYS A 64 7.45 9.61 14.69
C CYS A 64 8.18 9.72 16.05
N ASP A 65 9.11 8.82 16.36
CA ASP A 65 9.90 8.84 17.59
C ASP A 65 10.79 10.10 17.66
N LYS A 66 11.43 10.49 16.54
CA LYS A 66 12.26 11.71 16.46
C LYS A 66 11.44 12.99 16.62
N GLU A 67 10.28 13.03 16.01
CA GLU A 67 9.34 14.18 16.04
C GLU A 67 8.44 14.17 17.30
N LYS A 68 8.56 13.14 18.16
CA LYS A 68 7.74 12.92 19.38
C LYS A 68 6.26 12.82 19.11
N ILE A 69 5.89 12.22 17.99
CA ILE A 69 4.52 11.92 17.60
C ILE A 69 4.12 10.58 18.20
N GLN A 70 2.98 10.52 18.91
CA GLN A 70 2.45 9.26 19.39
C GLN A 70 1.72 8.54 18.27
N ALA A 71 2.29 7.43 17.80
CA ALA A 71 1.77 6.67 16.69
C ALA A 71 1.52 5.21 17.04
N GLU A 72 0.33 4.71 16.74
CA GLU A 72 0.05 3.28 16.79
C GLU A 72 0.70 2.57 15.61
N LYS A 73 1.38 1.45 15.85
CA LYS A 73 2.02 0.65 14.79
C LYS A 73 1.04 0.23 13.69
N ALA A 74 -0.20 -0.10 14.06
CA ALA A 74 -1.27 -0.44 13.12
C ALA A 74 -1.60 0.74 12.17
N ALA A 75 -1.62 1.97 12.68
CA ALA A 75 -1.82 3.17 11.88
C ALA A 75 -0.70 3.37 10.84
N LEU A 76 0.55 3.22 11.28
CA LEU A 76 1.72 3.32 10.39
C LEU A 76 1.71 2.24 9.31
N HIS A 77 1.25 1.03 9.65
CA HIS A 77 1.12 -0.05 8.68
C HIS A 77 0.09 0.26 7.59
N VAL A 78 -1.07 0.82 7.96
CA VAL A 78 -2.09 1.28 6.99
C VAL A 78 -1.52 2.35 6.06
N ILE A 79 -0.76 3.32 6.57
CA ILE A 79 -0.09 4.34 5.76
C ILE A 79 0.91 3.70 4.79
N ALA A 80 1.73 2.76 5.26
CA ALA A 80 2.69 2.04 4.45
C ALA A 80 2.01 1.27 3.30
N GLN A 81 0.93 0.56 3.60
CA GLN A 81 0.12 -0.17 2.63
C GLN A 81 -0.46 0.77 1.56
N LYS A 82 -1.06 1.89 1.98
CA LYS A 82 -1.66 2.88 1.07
C LYS A 82 -0.64 3.60 0.20
N SER A 83 0.62 3.70 0.64
CA SER A 83 1.70 4.34 -0.11
C SER A 83 2.31 3.46 -1.22
N GLU A 84 1.94 2.18 -1.28
CA GLU A 84 2.38 1.20 -2.29
C GLU A 84 3.91 1.18 -2.52
N GLY A 85 4.68 1.34 -1.44
CA GLY A 85 6.14 1.35 -1.48
C GLY A 85 6.76 2.67 -1.98
N CYS A 86 5.99 3.76 -1.99
CA CYS A 86 6.46 5.12 -2.27
C CYS A 86 6.66 5.90 -0.96
N MET A 87 7.89 6.07 -0.52
CA MET A 87 8.19 6.78 0.74
C MET A 87 7.70 8.24 0.76
N ARG A 88 7.74 8.93 -0.38
CA ARG A 88 7.24 10.31 -0.48
C ARG A 88 5.75 10.38 -0.17
N ASP A 89 4.97 9.43 -0.70
CA ASP A 89 3.53 9.38 -0.49
C ASP A 89 3.22 8.99 0.95
N ALA A 90 3.97 8.03 1.53
CA ALA A 90 3.86 7.65 2.92
C ALA A 90 4.07 8.84 3.88
N LEU A 91 5.13 9.62 3.66
CA LEU A 91 5.41 10.83 4.45
C LEU A 91 4.34 11.90 4.25
N SER A 92 3.87 12.11 3.02
CA SER A 92 2.80 13.07 2.74
C SER A 92 1.47 12.70 3.41
N ILE A 93 1.16 11.40 3.48
CA ILE A 93 0.00 10.89 4.21
C ILE A 93 0.18 11.09 5.71
N LEU A 94 1.35 10.72 6.25
CA LEU A 94 1.68 10.90 7.66
C LEU A 94 1.51 12.35 8.09
N ASP A 95 2.11 13.30 7.37
CA ASP A 95 2.04 14.73 7.67
C ASP A 95 0.59 15.24 7.69
N LYS A 96 -0.23 14.80 6.72
CA LYS A 96 -1.65 15.15 6.67
C LYS A 96 -2.38 14.68 7.91
N ILE A 97 -2.26 13.39 8.26
CA ILE A 97 -3.00 12.82 9.38
C ILE A 97 -2.56 13.45 10.69
N VAL A 98 -1.26 13.61 10.92
CA VAL A 98 -0.71 14.26 12.12
C VAL A 98 -1.21 15.69 12.27
N SER A 99 -1.31 16.44 11.16
CA SER A 99 -1.81 17.81 11.16
C SER A 99 -3.29 17.91 11.55
N PHE A 100 -4.11 16.90 11.22
CA PHE A 100 -5.53 16.86 11.55
C PHE A 100 -5.82 16.26 12.93
N SER A 101 -4.97 15.35 13.43
CA SER A 101 -5.17 14.58 14.66
C SER A 101 -4.52 15.19 15.91
N ASN A 102 -4.07 16.46 15.85
CA ASN A 102 -3.36 17.12 16.96
C ASN A 102 -2.14 16.33 17.50
N GLY A 103 -1.48 15.56 16.66
CA GLY A 103 -0.27 14.83 17.00
C GLY A 103 -0.48 13.40 17.52
N GLU A 104 -1.71 12.90 17.57
CA GLU A 104 -2.02 11.51 17.93
C GLU A 104 -2.41 10.71 16.68
N LEU A 105 -1.57 9.75 16.29
CA LEU A 105 -1.80 8.88 15.14
C LEU A 105 -2.39 7.55 15.61
N THR A 106 -3.71 7.48 15.67
CA THR A 106 -4.43 6.23 16.00
C THR A 106 -4.87 5.48 14.75
N TYR A 107 -5.07 4.17 14.87
CA TYR A 107 -5.57 3.33 13.79
C TYR A 107 -6.92 3.86 13.26
N SER A 108 -7.85 4.17 14.15
CA SER A 108 -9.19 4.68 13.80
C SER A 108 -9.13 6.00 13.02
N ASN A 109 -8.35 6.99 13.51
CA ASN A 109 -8.19 8.27 12.82
C ASN A 109 -7.57 8.09 11.44
N THR A 110 -6.62 7.17 11.31
CA THR A 110 -5.95 6.88 10.04
C THR A 110 -6.91 6.30 9.01
N LEU A 111 -7.75 5.35 9.40
CA LEU A 111 -8.78 4.79 8.52
C LEU A 111 -9.78 5.84 8.06
N GLU A 112 -10.26 6.68 8.99
CA GLU A 112 -11.20 7.76 8.68
C GLU A 112 -10.61 8.76 7.67
N HIS A 113 -9.39 9.23 7.91
CA HIS A 113 -8.72 10.19 7.01
C HIS A 113 -8.38 9.62 5.64
N LEU A 114 -8.08 8.34 5.55
CA LEU A 114 -7.78 7.66 4.30
C LEU A 114 -9.03 7.14 3.59
N ASN A 115 -10.21 7.27 4.22
CA ASN A 115 -11.46 6.70 3.74
C ASN A 115 -11.32 5.20 3.46
N ILE A 116 -10.75 4.46 4.43
CA ILE A 116 -10.55 3.01 4.36
C ILE A 116 -11.56 2.35 5.30
N LEU A 117 -12.26 1.34 4.81
CA LEU A 117 -13.18 0.55 5.62
C LEU A 117 -12.37 -0.35 6.57
N ASP A 118 -12.77 -0.37 7.86
CA ASP A 118 -12.14 -1.20 8.88
C ASP A 118 -12.28 -2.69 8.54
N GLU A 119 -11.20 -3.45 8.70
CA GLU A 119 -11.16 -4.89 8.43
C GLU A 119 -12.20 -5.69 9.24
N ASP A 120 -12.60 -5.20 10.41
CA ASP A 120 -13.63 -5.85 11.24
C ASP A 120 -15.00 -5.95 10.52
N TYR A 121 -15.29 -5.07 9.57
CA TYR A 121 -16.50 -5.18 8.74
C TYR A 121 -16.45 -6.38 7.79
N TYR A 122 -15.27 -6.69 7.25
CA TYR A 122 -15.08 -7.85 6.38
C TYR A 122 -15.22 -9.16 7.17
N PHE A 123 -14.69 -9.23 8.40
CA PHE A 123 -14.89 -10.39 9.27
C PHE A 123 -16.36 -10.58 9.62
N LYS A 124 -17.09 -9.51 10.00
CA LYS A 124 -18.53 -9.58 10.27
C LYS A 124 -19.33 -10.04 9.05
N MET A 125 -18.99 -9.55 7.85
CA MET A 125 -19.60 -9.96 6.61
C MET A 125 -19.39 -11.46 6.35
N LEU A 126 -18.17 -11.96 6.58
CA LEU A 126 -17.85 -13.38 6.48
C LEU A 126 -18.69 -14.23 7.43
N ASP A 127 -18.82 -13.81 8.70
CA ASP A 127 -19.61 -14.51 9.71
C ASP A 127 -21.08 -14.57 9.29
N CYS A 128 -21.67 -13.47 8.82
CA CYS A 128 -23.05 -13.44 8.31
C CYS A 128 -23.23 -14.42 7.14
N MET A 129 -22.26 -14.50 6.22
CA MET A 129 -22.31 -15.42 5.07
C MET A 129 -22.19 -16.88 5.51
N GLN A 130 -21.29 -17.21 6.44
CA GLN A 130 -21.13 -18.58 6.97
C GLN A 130 -22.38 -19.07 7.71
N GLN A 131 -23.02 -18.17 8.46
CA GLN A 131 -24.22 -18.48 9.23
C GLN A 131 -25.50 -18.36 8.39
N GLN A 132 -25.40 -18.02 7.10
CA GLN A 132 -26.52 -17.81 6.17
C GLN A 132 -27.52 -16.74 6.66
N GLN A 133 -27.04 -15.73 7.39
CA GLN A 133 -27.82 -14.63 7.95
C GLN A 133 -27.92 -13.47 6.94
N LEU A 134 -28.76 -13.65 5.91
CA LEU A 134 -28.87 -12.68 4.83
C LEU A 134 -29.35 -11.30 5.33
N SER A 135 -30.31 -11.27 6.28
CA SER A 135 -30.83 -10.02 6.82
C SER A 135 -29.74 -9.20 7.52
N ASP A 136 -28.87 -9.86 8.30
CA ASP A 136 -27.79 -9.18 9.02
C ASP A 136 -26.71 -8.69 8.05
N ALA A 137 -26.41 -9.46 7.00
CA ALA A 137 -25.51 -9.01 5.94
C ALA A 137 -26.03 -7.75 5.21
N MET A 138 -27.35 -7.69 4.94
CA MET A 138 -27.98 -6.51 4.34
C MET A 138 -27.96 -5.29 5.26
N LEU A 139 -28.20 -5.48 6.56
CA LEU A 139 -28.12 -4.39 7.55
C LEU A 139 -26.67 -3.87 7.69
N LEU A 140 -25.69 -4.78 7.70
CA LEU A 140 -24.28 -4.42 7.73
C LEU A 140 -23.87 -3.62 6.49
N TYR A 141 -24.36 -4.02 5.33
CA TYR A 141 -24.13 -3.28 4.08
C TYR A 141 -24.73 -1.86 4.14
N ASP A 142 -25.97 -1.72 4.66
CA ASP A 142 -26.60 -0.40 4.83
C ASP A 142 -25.82 0.48 5.82
N GLU A 143 -25.28 -0.10 6.90
CA GLU A 143 -24.42 0.62 7.85
C GLU A 143 -23.14 1.15 7.15
N ILE A 144 -22.49 0.31 6.33
CA ILE A 144 -21.28 0.68 5.56
C ILE A 144 -21.59 1.82 4.60
N ASN A 145 -22.72 1.75 3.87
CA ASN A 145 -23.16 2.80 2.96
C ASN A 145 -23.44 4.13 3.69
N ARG A 146 -24.06 4.08 4.88
CA ARG A 146 -24.30 5.28 5.71
C ARG A 146 -23.02 5.94 6.20
N LYS A 147 -21.92 5.20 6.31
CA LYS A 147 -20.60 5.73 6.62
C LYS A 147 -19.92 6.36 5.41
N GLY A 148 -20.54 6.32 4.22
CA GLY A 148 -20.04 6.94 3.00
C GLY A 148 -19.19 6.03 2.11
N PHE A 149 -19.12 4.71 2.42
CA PHE A 149 -18.42 3.77 1.55
C PHE A 149 -19.34 3.22 0.47
N GLU A 150 -18.91 3.31 -0.76
CA GLU A 150 -19.64 2.78 -1.92
C GLU A 150 -19.46 1.26 -2.04
N GLY A 151 -20.39 0.60 -2.76
CA GLY A 151 -20.38 -0.85 -2.89
C GLY A 151 -19.17 -1.41 -3.63
N ASP A 152 -18.59 -0.67 -4.56
CA ASP A 152 -17.35 -1.02 -5.25
C ASP A 152 -16.14 -1.04 -4.30
N THR A 153 -16.01 -0.03 -3.44
CA THR A 153 -14.98 0.03 -2.38
C THR A 153 -15.09 -1.18 -1.44
N LEU A 154 -16.32 -1.54 -1.04
CA LEU A 154 -16.56 -2.73 -0.23
C LEU A 154 -16.13 -4.01 -0.96
N LEU A 155 -16.47 -4.16 -2.24
CA LEU A 155 -16.15 -5.35 -3.02
C LEU A 155 -14.65 -5.50 -3.28
N GLU A 156 -13.95 -4.40 -3.57
CA GLU A 156 -12.50 -4.40 -3.73
C GLU A 156 -11.80 -4.82 -2.43
N GLY A 157 -12.13 -4.20 -1.31
CA GLY A 157 -11.58 -4.55 -0.01
C GLY A 157 -11.95 -5.97 0.43
N TYR A 158 -13.18 -6.43 0.15
CA TYR A 158 -13.59 -7.80 0.44
C TYR A 158 -12.84 -8.83 -0.40
N SER A 159 -12.51 -8.51 -1.66
CA SER A 159 -11.68 -9.36 -2.52
C SER A 159 -10.27 -9.52 -1.97
N GLU A 160 -9.67 -8.44 -1.48
CA GLU A 160 -8.37 -8.48 -0.81
C GLU A 160 -8.42 -9.26 0.51
N PHE A 161 -9.47 -9.05 1.31
CA PHE A 161 -9.73 -9.81 2.52
C PHE A 161 -9.80 -11.32 2.26
N ILE A 162 -10.54 -11.76 1.23
CA ILE A 162 -10.62 -13.19 0.84
C ILE A 162 -9.26 -13.71 0.39
N ARG A 163 -8.51 -12.93 -0.40
CA ARG A 163 -7.13 -13.30 -0.78
C ARG A 163 -6.27 -13.53 0.47
N ASN A 164 -6.33 -12.65 1.45
CA ASN A 164 -5.56 -12.75 2.68
C ASN A 164 -5.99 -13.97 3.51
N LEU A 165 -7.28 -14.30 3.54
CA LEU A 165 -7.78 -15.55 4.14
C LEU A 165 -7.23 -16.80 3.45
N LEU A 166 -7.21 -16.83 2.11
CA LEU A 166 -6.66 -17.95 1.34
C LEU A 166 -5.16 -18.12 1.58
N VAL A 167 -4.42 -17.03 1.61
CA VAL A 167 -2.99 -17.01 1.92
C VAL A 167 -2.73 -17.53 3.34
N SER A 168 -3.60 -17.18 4.30
CA SER A 168 -3.48 -17.61 5.70
C SER A 168 -3.74 -19.11 5.92
N LYS A 169 -4.34 -19.81 4.96
CA LYS A 169 -4.57 -21.27 5.04
C LYS A 169 -3.32 -22.10 4.85
N ASP A 170 -2.37 -21.64 4.06
CA ASP A 170 -1.12 -22.34 3.81
C ASP A 170 0.00 -21.70 4.63
N ALA A 171 0.59 -22.49 5.53
CA ALA A 171 1.70 -22.02 6.37
C ALA A 171 2.90 -21.49 5.56
N LYS A 172 3.11 -21.98 4.32
CA LYS A 172 4.16 -21.49 3.43
C LYS A 172 3.77 -20.16 2.78
N ALA A 173 2.48 -19.98 2.48
CA ALA A 173 1.96 -18.76 1.89
C ALA A 173 1.72 -17.65 2.94
N ALA A 174 1.58 -17.99 4.21
CA ALA A 174 1.37 -17.04 5.31
C ALA A 174 2.49 -15.96 5.42
N ILE A 175 3.66 -16.23 4.86
CA ILE A 175 4.74 -15.25 4.71
C ILE A 175 4.36 -14.07 3.80
N LEU A 176 3.39 -14.28 2.89
CA LEU A 176 2.89 -13.27 1.95
C LEU A 176 1.75 -12.43 2.54
N LEU A 177 1.39 -12.68 3.81
CA LEU A 177 0.34 -11.94 4.49
C LEU A 177 0.87 -10.58 4.94
N GLU A 178 0.50 -9.55 4.23
CA GLU A 178 0.88 -8.15 4.49
C GLU A 178 -0.22 -7.42 5.26
N VAL A 179 -0.49 -7.86 6.49
CA VAL A 179 -1.45 -7.22 7.40
C VAL A 179 -0.78 -6.86 8.72
N ALA A 180 -1.37 -5.93 9.47
CA ALA A 180 -0.88 -5.57 10.79
C ALA A 180 -0.87 -6.81 11.72
N ASP A 181 0.09 -6.86 12.64
CA ASP A 181 0.32 -8.02 13.51
C ASP A 181 -0.94 -8.42 14.30
N ASP A 182 -1.76 -7.45 14.70
CA ASP A 182 -3.01 -7.66 15.43
C ASP A 182 -4.06 -8.43 14.60
N PHE A 183 -4.08 -8.23 13.29
CA PHE A 183 -5.00 -8.91 12.38
C PHE A 183 -4.50 -10.29 11.94
N LYS A 184 -3.19 -10.54 11.97
CA LYS A 184 -2.62 -11.85 11.58
C LYS A 184 -3.27 -13.02 12.31
N GLN A 185 -3.47 -12.88 13.62
CA GLN A 185 -4.09 -13.95 14.41
C GLN A 185 -5.56 -14.14 14.04
N LYS A 186 -6.30 -13.05 13.80
CA LYS A 186 -7.70 -13.11 13.35
C LYS A 186 -7.82 -13.83 12.01
N TYR A 187 -6.94 -13.50 11.04
CA TYR A 187 -6.90 -14.18 9.73
C TYR A 187 -6.59 -15.68 9.86
N LEU A 188 -5.62 -16.07 10.66
CA LEU A 188 -5.26 -17.47 10.87
C LEU A 188 -6.41 -18.26 11.51
N GLN A 189 -7.12 -17.68 12.49
CA GLN A 189 -8.27 -18.31 13.13
C GLN A 189 -9.46 -18.44 12.16
N ALA A 190 -9.81 -17.37 11.45
CA ALA A 190 -10.89 -17.37 10.48
C ALA A 190 -10.61 -18.36 9.32
N ALA A 191 -9.37 -18.42 8.84
CA ALA A 191 -8.95 -19.34 7.78
C ALA A 191 -9.14 -20.82 8.13
N GLN A 192 -8.98 -21.19 9.42
CA GLN A 192 -9.20 -22.57 9.89
C GLN A 192 -10.69 -22.96 9.90
N GLN A 193 -11.59 -21.99 10.02
CA GLN A 193 -13.04 -22.24 10.07
C GLN A 193 -13.67 -22.38 8.68
N ILE A 194 -12.97 -21.94 7.62
CA ILE A 194 -13.48 -22.00 6.25
C ILE A 194 -13.08 -23.34 5.63
N SER A 195 -14.07 -24.16 5.28
CA SER A 195 -13.84 -25.36 4.46
C SER A 195 -13.51 -24.94 3.03
N THR A 196 -12.40 -25.41 2.47
CA THR A 196 -12.19 -25.42 1.01
C THR A 196 -12.94 -26.61 0.48
N GLY A 197 -14.17 -26.37 -0.04
CA GLY A 197 -14.91 -27.38 -0.79
C GLY A 197 -14.18 -27.85 -2.04
#